data_e7e9cc69c8c08555173144a106838345
#
_entry.id   e7e9cc69c8c08555173144a106838345
#
_cell.length_a   1.000
_cell.length_b   1.000
_cell.length_c   1.000
_cell.angle_alpha   90.00
_cell.angle_beta   90.00
_cell.angle_gamma   90.00
#
_symmetry.space_group_name_H-M   'P 1'
#
loop_
_entity.id
_entity.type
_entity.pdbx_description
1 polymer ?
#
loop_
_entity_poly.entity_id
_entity_poly.type
_entity_poly.pdbx_seq_one_letter_code
_entity_poly.pdbx_strand_id
1 'polypeptide(L)'
;MKLIYNISLRLSLVLFPLIALWAVVFYFTMMDEINDEADDALEDYSELIVMRVLAGEPLPRSNEGSNNSYTIIPVESGYVATRPSIDYYDTEVYIPEKDETEPARVLATIFQDKDGNFYELKVAMPTFEKDDLLETVMWWVVWLSLIHISEPTR
;
A
#
# COMPACT_ATOMS: atom_id res chain seq x y z
N MET A 1 34.51 -33.85 -17.54
CA MET A 1 33.29 -33.70 -16.72
C MET A 1 33.50 -33.04 -15.37
N LYS A 2 34.49 -33.40 -14.55
CA LYS A 2 34.71 -32.79 -13.23
C LYS A 2 35.05 -31.27 -13.28
N LEU A 3 35.75 -30.79 -14.32
CA LEU A 3 36.15 -29.41 -14.46
C LEU A 3 34.93 -28.50 -14.75
N ILE A 4 34.06 -28.89 -15.66
CA ILE A 4 32.85 -28.15 -16.03
C ILE A 4 31.90 -28.07 -14.83
N TYR A 5 31.72 -29.16 -14.11
CA TYR A 5 30.92 -29.21 -12.88
C TYR A 5 31.43 -28.25 -11.81
N ASN A 6 32.76 -28.21 -11.57
CA ASN A 6 33.34 -27.30 -10.58
C ASN A 6 33.20 -25.84 -10.97
N ILE A 7 33.31 -25.51 -12.26
CA ILE A 7 33.13 -24.14 -12.77
C ILE A 7 31.66 -23.73 -12.62
N SER A 8 30.74 -24.58 -13.04
CA SER A 8 29.31 -24.35 -12.91
C SER A 8 28.88 -24.16 -11.45
N LEU A 9 29.36 -25.00 -10.55
CA LEU A 9 29.09 -24.91 -9.11
C LEU A 9 29.58 -23.60 -8.50
N ARG A 10 30.81 -23.18 -8.86
CA ARG A 10 31.38 -21.91 -8.37
C ARG A 10 30.61 -20.71 -8.92
N LEU A 11 30.21 -20.75 -10.18
CA LEU A 11 29.41 -19.70 -10.81
C LEU A 11 28.03 -19.59 -10.14
N SER A 12 27.36 -20.72 -9.91
CA SER A 12 26.07 -20.74 -9.20
C SER A 12 26.17 -20.22 -7.78
N LEU A 13 27.27 -20.52 -7.08
CA LEU A 13 27.50 -20.10 -5.70
C LEU A 13 27.74 -18.59 -5.57
N VAL A 14 28.20 -17.92 -6.64
CA VAL A 14 28.33 -16.47 -6.70
C VAL A 14 27.03 -15.82 -7.21
N LEU A 15 26.38 -16.44 -8.20
CA LEU A 15 25.20 -15.88 -8.85
C LEU A 15 23.98 -15.89 -7.93
N PHE A 16 23.82 -16.97 -7.15
CA PHE A 16 22.67 -17.13 -6.26
C PHE A 16 22.57 -16.02 -5.19
N PRO A 17 23.63 -15.69 -4.41
CA PRO A 17 23.54 -14.59 -3.45
C PRO A 17 23.36 -13.23 -4.11
N LEU A 18 23.89 -13.04 -5.34
CA LEU A 18 23.68 -11.81 -6.09
C LEU A 18 22.22 -11.62 -6.48
N ILE A 19 21.56 -12.67 -6.97
CA ILE A 19 20.13 -12.66 -7.31
C ILE A 19 19.29 -12.46 -6.05
N ALA A 20 19.64 -13.12 -4.95
CA ALA A 20 18.93 -12.96 -3.68
C ALA A 20 19.05 -11.51 -3.15
N LEU A 21 20.24 -10.91 -3.24
CA LEU A 21 20.43 -9.51 -2.87
C LEU A 21 19.57 -8.57 -3.74
N TRP A 22 19.57 -8.79 -5.06
CA TRP A 22 18.74 -8.01 -5.98
C TRP A 22 17.24 -8.16 -5.68
N ALA A 23 16.78 -9.38 -5.36
CA ALA A 23 15.38 -9.62 -5.02
C ALA A 23 14.97 -8.86 -3.74
N VAL A 24 15.85 -8.80 -2.74
CA VAL A 24 15.61 -8.03 -1.51
C VAL A 24 15.54 -6.53 -1.80
N VAL A 25 16.50 -5.98 -2.56
CA VAL A 25 16.50 -4.56 -2.94
C VAL A 25 15.24 -4.22 -3.74
N PHE A 26 14.89 -5.06 -4.71
CA PHE A 26 13.69 -4.89 -5.53
C PHE A 26 12.42 -4.90 -4.68
N TYR A 27 12.32 -5.82 -3.71
CA TYR A 27 11.18 -5.89 -2.80
C TYR A 27 10.98 -4.57 -2.03
N PHE A 28 12.05 -4.04 -1.41
CA PHE A 28 11.95 -2.78 -0.66
C PHE A 28 11.60 -1.59 -1.55
N THR A 29 12.24 -1.49 -2.71
CA THR A 29 11.95 -0.40 -3.67
C THR A 29 10.50 -0.46 -4.16
N MET A 30 9.99 -1.67 -4.44
CA MET A 30 8.62 -1.85 -4.90
C MET A 30 7.61 -1.56 -3.80
N MET A 31 7.93 -1.89 -2.54
CA MET A 31 7.07 -1.58 -1.39
C MET A 31 6.96 -0.07 -1.16
N ASP A 32 8.08 0.66 -1.25
CA ASP A 32 8.08 2.12 -1.14
C ASP A 32 7.20 2.75 -2.25
N GLU A 33 7.38 2.35 -3.50
CA GLU A 33 6.59 2.84 -4.65
C GLU A 33 5.09 2.57 -4.49
N ILE A 34 4.73 1.37 -3.99
CA ILE A 34 3.33 1.01 -3.75
C ILE A 34 2.71 1.87 -2.63
N ASN A 35 3.47 2.17 -1.58
CA ASN A 35 2.99 3.02 -0.50
C ASN A 35 2.82 4.46 -0.98
N ASP A 36 3.76 5.00 -1.75
CA ASP A 36 3.67 6.34 -2.32
C ASP A 36 2.44 6.47 -3.23
N GLU A 37 2.20 5.51 -4.12
CA GLU A 37 1.00 5.49 -4.98
C GLU A 37 -0.30 5.41 -4.17
N ALA A 38 -0.28 4.67 -3.03
CA ALA A 38 -1.43 4.61 -2.14
C ALA A 38 -1.69 5.92 -1.42
N ASP A 39 -0.64 6.59 -0.99
CA ASP A 39 -0.73 7.87 -0.31
C ASP A 39 -1.25 8.95 -1.27
N ASP A 40 -0.77 8.99 -2.51
CA ASP A 40 -1.27 9.88 -3.57
C ASP A 40 -2.76 9.63 -3.87
N ALA A 41 -3.16 8.36 -4.02
CA ALA A 41 -4.56 8.01 -4.26
C ALA A 41 -5.49 8.39 -3.09
N LEU A 42 -5.01 8.27 -1.84
CA LEU A 42 -5.74 8.70 -0.65
C LEU A 42 -5.86 10.23 -0.59
N GLU A 43 -4.80 10.97 -0.97
CA GLU A 43 -4.79 12.42 -1.03
C GLU A 43 -5.82 12.93 -2.04
N ASP A 44 -5.78 12.44 -3.28
CA ASP A 44 -6.75 12.77 -4.33
C ASP A 44 -8.20 12.50 -3.90
N TYR A 45 -8.43 11.36 -3.24
CA TYR A 45 -9.77 11.02 -2.76
C TYR A 45 -10.20 11.92 -1.60
N SER A 46 -9.29 12.26 -0.68
CA SER A 46 -9.58 13.17 0.44
C SER A 46 -9.92 14.57 -0.06
N GLU A 47 -9.18 15.10 -1.03
CA GLU A 47 -9.46 16.40 -1.66
C GLU A 47 -10.84 16.43 -2.31
N LEU A 48 -11.21 15.36 -3.02
CA LEU A 48 -12.53 15.23 -3.65
C LEU A 48 -13.65 15.28 -2.60
N ILE A 49 -13.49 14.59 -1.48
CA ILE A 49 -14.47 14.61 -0.39
C ILE A 49 -14.59 16.01 0.23
N VAL A 50 -13.44 16.63 0.54
CA VAL A 50 -13.41 17.99 1.11
C VAL A 50 -14.08 19.01 0.16
N MET A 51 -13.76 18.97 -1.13
CA MET A 51 -14.36 19.86 -2.13
C MET A 51 -15.88 19.70 -2.18
N ARG A 52 -16.40 18.48 -2.16
CA ARG A 52 -17.86 18.22 -2.16
C ARG A 52 -18.54 18.71 -0.90
N VAL A 53 -17.93 18.48 0.28
CA VAL A 53 -18.44 19.00 1.55
C VAL A 53 -18.54 20.52 1.51
N LEU A 54 -17.48 21.20 1.07
CA LEU A 54 -17.44 22.67 0.99
C LEU A 54 -18.39 23.24 -0.07
N ALA A 55 -18.65 22.50 -1.14
CA ALA A 55 -19.64 22.86 -2.17
C ALA A 55 -21.08 22.58 -1.74
N GLY A 56 -21.31 21.78 -0.68
CA GLY A 56 -22.64 21.32 -0.29
C GLY A 56 -23.22 20.27 -1.24
N GLU A 57 -22.35 19.57 -1.97
CA GLU A 57 -22.73 18.51 -2.88
C GLU A 57 -22.93 17.17 -2.16
N PRO A 58 -23.75 16.25 -2.74
CA PRO A 58 -23.91 14.93 -2.17
C PRO A 58 -22.60 14.16 -2.17
N LEU A 59 -22.26 13.60 -1.01
CA LEU A 59 -21.07 12.77 -0.85
C LEU A 59 -21.24 11.42 -1.59
N PRO A 60 -20.17 10.87 -2.16
CA PRO A 60 -20.20 9.54 -2.74
C PRO A 60 -20.56 8.54 -1.62
N ARG A 61 -21.30 7.50 -1.95
CA ARG A 61 -21.47 6.38 -1.01
C ARG A 61 -20.11 5.72 -0.81
N SER A 62 -19.78 5.37 0.43
CA SER A 62 -18.48 4.83 0.81
C SER A 62 -18.05 3.58 0.02
N ASN A 63 -18.88 3.02 -0.86
CA ASN A 63 -18.62 1.81 -1.66
C ASN A 63 -18.95 1.98 -3.15
N GLU A 64 -19.23 3.17 -3.66
CA GLU A 64 -19.50 3.37 -5.08
C GLU A 64 -18.18 3.46 -5.87
N GLY A 65 -17.71 2.32 -6.36
CA GLY A 65 -16.65 2.22 -7.39
C GLY A 65 -15.21 2.28 -6.90
N SER A 66 -14.98 2.43 -5.60
CA SER A 66 -13.66 2.28 -4.99
C SER A 66 -13.80 1.53 -3.67
N ASN A 67 -12.83 0.70 -3.33
CA ASN A 67 -12.75 0.07 -2.00
C ASN A 67 -12.45 1.08 -0.86
N ASN A 68 -12.48 2.37 -1.15
CA ASN A 68 -12.14 3.42 -0.21
C ASN A 68 -13.33 3.76 0.68
N SER A 69 -13.09 3.84 1.97
CA SER A 69 -14.05 4.31 2.96
C SER A 69 -13.64 5.67 3.51
N TYR A 70 -14.59 6.46 3.97
CA TYR A 70 -14.30 7.73 4.62
C TYR A 70 -15.17 7.96 5.86
N THR A 71 -14.66 8.77 6.79
CA THR A 71 -15.37 9.22 7.99
C THR A 71 -15.07 10.68 8.25
N ILE A 72 -16.10 11.48 8.52
CA ILE A 72 -15.98 12.90 8.86
C ILE A 72 -16.46 13.11 10.29
N ILE A 73 -15.60 13.68 11.14
CA ILE A 73 -15.87 13.90 12.55
C ILE A 73 -15.65 15.38 12.87
N PRO A 74 -16.60 16.08 13.54
CA PRO A 74 -16.34 17.42 14.03
C PRO A 74 -15.28 17.39 15.14
N VAL A 75 -14.34 18.35 15.10
CA VAL A 75 -13.24 18.45 16.08
C VAL A 75 -13.12 19.85 16.64
N GLU A 76 -12.62 19.97 17.86
CA GLU A 76 -12.41 21.25 18.51
C GLU A 76 -11.09 21.92 18.07
N SER A 77 -11.04 23.25 18.12
CA SER A 77 -9.84 24.01 17.75
C SER A 77 -8.58 23.64 18.56
N GLY A 78 -8.75 23.19 19.81
CA GLY A 78 -7.66 22.69 20.64
C GLY A 78 -7.04 21.40 20.11
N TYR A 79 -7.85 20.53 19.52
CA TYR A 79 -7.40 19.30 18.89
C TYR A 79 -6.58 19.59 17.63
N VAL A 80 -7.03 20.54 16.82
CA VAL A 80 -6.34 20.98 15.57
C VAL A 80 -4.92 21.47 15.86
N ALA A 81 -4.71 22.20 16.96
CA ALA A 81 -3.41 22.75 17.32
C ALA A 81 -2.36 21.67 17.70
N THR A 82 -2.79 20.45 18.02
CA THR A 82 -1.92 19.36 18.49
C THR A 82 -1.62 18.31 17.42
N ARG A 83 -2.24 18.40 16.24
CA ARG A 83 -2.12 17.39 15.17
C ARG A 83 -1.51 18.00 13.91
N PRO A 84 -0.77 17.19 13.11
CA PRO A 84 -0.38 17.59 11.75
C PRO A 84 -1.65 17.79 10.89
N SER A 85 -1.53 18.62 9.88
CA SER A 85 -2.64 18.87 8.92
C SER A 85 -2.98 17.63 8.10
N ILE A 86 -2.00 16.78 7.82
CA ILE A 86 -2.13 15.49 7.13
C ILE A 86 -1.30 14.47 7.91
N ASP A 87 -1.87 13.29 8.13
CA ASP A 87 -1.23 12.17 8.82
C ASP A 87 -1.57 10.86 8.10
N TYR A 88 -0.53 10.07 7.78
CA TYR A 88 -0.66 8.76 7.13
C TYR A 88 -0.27 7.67 8.13
N TYR A 89 -1.11 6.65 8.26
CA TYR A 89 -0.82 5.52 9.13
C TYR A 89 -1.50 4.25 8.64
N ASP A 90 -0.92 3.11 9.01
CA ASP A 90 -1.49 1.80 8.74
C ASP A 90 -2.38 1.37 9.91
N THR A 91 -3.52 0.78 9.59
CA THR A 91 -4.47 0.25 10.57
C THR A 91 -5.21 -0.95 10.00
N GLU A 92 -6.04 -1.57 10.83
CA GLU A 92 -6.96 -2.61 10.39
C GLU A 92 -8.37 -2.03 10.30
N VAL A 93 -9.06 -2.29 9.19
CA VAL A 93 -10.44 -1.87 8.95
C VAL A 93 -11.33 -3.09 8.79
N TYR A 94 -12.42 -3.12 9.53
CA TYR A 94 -13.43 -4.17 9.41
C TYR A 94 -14.29 -3.91 8.16
N ILE A 95 -14.40 -4.91 7.29
CA ILE A 95 -15.20 -4.86 6.07
C ILE A 95 -16.47 -5.69 6.28
N PRO A 96 -17.64 -5.05 6.48
CA PRO A 96 -18.87 -5.74 6.82
C PRO A 96 -19.35 -6.72 5.75
N GLU A 97 -19.05 -6.45 4.46
CA GLU A 97 -19.47 -7.29 3.34
C GLU A 97 -18.76 -8.65 3.31
N LYS A 98 -17.53 -8.71 3.87
CA LYS A 98 -16.73 -9.94 3.92
C LYS A 98 -16.71 -10.57 5.31
N ASP A 99 -17.20 -9.86 6.34
CA ASP A 99 -17.07 -10.24 7.76
C ASP A 99 -15.61 -10.48 8.19
N GLU A 100 -14.69 -9.71 7.60
CA GLU A 100 -13.25 -9.82 7.82
C GLU A 100 -12.64 -8.47 8.19
N THR A 101 -11.52 -8.52 8.91
CA THR A 101 -10.69 -7.35 9.19
C THR A 101 -9.48 -7.37 8.27
N GLU A 102 -9.32 -6.33 7.48
CA GLU A 102 -8.24 -6.21 6.50
C GLU A 102 -7.28 -5.07 6.86
N PRO A 103 -5.99 -5.20 6.58
CA PRO A 103 -5.05 -4.11 6.71
C PRO A 103 -5.43 -2.99 5.73
N ALA A 104 -5.33 -1.75 6.20
CA ALA A 104 -5.67 -0.57 5.41
C ALA A 104 -4.69 0.57 5.68
N ARG A 105 -4.35 1.31 4.62
CA ARG A 105 -3.67 2.59 4.69
C ARG A 105 -4.70 3.68 4.92
N VAL A 106 -4.44 4.58 5.87
CA VAL A 106 -5.36 5.67 6.24
C VAL A 106 -4.65 7.00 6.11
N LEU A 107 -5.35 7.96 5.50
CA LEU A 107 -5.03 9.38 5.52
C LEU A 107 -6.02 10.08 6.44
N ALA A 108 -5.52 10.84 7.42
CA ALA A 108 -6.30 11.74 8.24
C ALA A 108 -5.93 13.18 7.91
N THR A 109 -6.91 14.00 7.54
CA THR A 109 -6.72 15.42 7.26
C THR A 109 -7.75 16.27 7.98
N ILE A 110 -7.38 17.52 8.32
CA ILE A 110 -8.26 18.47 8.99
C ILE A 110 -8.63 19.58 8.00
N PHE A 111 -9.91 19.85 7.89
CA PHE A 111 -10.41 20.96 7.08
C PHE A 111 -11.40 21.82 7.86
N GLN A 112 -11.62 23.04 7.39
CA GLN A 112 -12.55 24.00 7.98
C GLN A 112 -13.71 24.27 7.01
N ASP A 113 -14.93 24.28 7.52
CA ASP A 113 -16.10 24.66 6.74
C ASP A 113 -16.23 26.18 6.60
N LYS A 114 -17.25 26.65 5.86
CA LYS A 114 -17.52 28.08 5.65
C LYS A 114 -17.95 28.81 6.92
N ASP A 115 -18.44 28.09 7.92
CA ASP A 115 -18.90 28.62 9.20
C ASP A 115 -17.77 28.66 10.24
N GLY A 116 -16.56 28.20 9.89
CA GLY A 116 -15.39 28.21 10.75
C GLY A 116 -15.25 26.97 11.67
N ASN A 117 -16.10 25.95 11.48
CA ASN A 117 -16.01 24.71 12.22
C ASN A 117 -14.94 23.80 11.63
N PHE A 118 -14.21 23.09 12.51
CA PHE A 118 -13.18 22.14 12.09
C PHE A 118 -13.73 20.73 12.04
N TYR A 119 -13.29 19.98 11.03
CA TYR A 119 -13.63 18.57 10.82
C TYR A 119 -12.36 17.78 10.54
N GLU A 120 -12.27 16.59 11.09
CA GLU A 120 -11.28 15.58 10.72
C GLU A 120 -11.90 14.64 9.70
N LEU A 121 -11.31 14.55 8.53
CA LEU A 121 -11.63 13.56 7.51
C LEU A 121 -10.61 12.43 7.60
N LYS A 122 -11.08 11.21 7.75
CA LYS A 122 -10.28 9.99 7.64
C LYS A 122 -10.71 9.24 6.40
N VAL A 123 -9.78 8.95 5.53
CA VAL A 123 -9.97 8.13 4.33
C VAL A 123 -9.15 6.87 4.48
N ALA A 124 -9.74 5.71 4.25
CA ALA A 124 -9.06 4.43 4.34
C ALA A 124 -9.15 3.67 3.02
N MET A 125 -8.04 3.06 2.61
CA MET A 125 -7.93 2.17 1.47
C MET A 125 -7.37 0.82 1.92
N PRO A 126 -8.07 -0.30 1.69
CA PRO A 126 -7.53 -1.63 1.99
C PRO A 126 -6.25 -1.90 1.19
N THR A 127 -5.26 -2.50 1.85
CA THR A 127 -3.95 -2.80 1.24
C THR A 127 -3.76 -4.29 0.93
N PHE A 128 -4.75 -5.13 1.21
CA PHE A 128 -4.68 -6.58 1.07
C PHE A 128 -4.32 -7.05 -0.35
N GLU A 129 -4.84 -6.40 -1.38
CA GLU A 129 -4.53 -6.78 -2.77
C GLU A 129 -3.05 -6.58 -3.13
N LYS A 130 -2.35 -5.68 -2.41
CA LYS A 130 -0.94 -5.40 -2.63
C LYS A 130 -0.03 -6.47 -2.05
N ASP A 131 -0.32 -6.89 -0.82
CA ASP A 131 0.46 -7.91 -0.14
C ASP A 131 0.33 -9.26 -0.86
N ASP A 132 -0.87 -9.63 -1.30
CA ASP A 132 -1.13 -10.84 -2.07
C ASP A 132 -0.43 -10.84 -3.44
N LEU A 133 -0.42 -9.69 -4.13
CA LEU A 133 0.28 -9.54 -5.41
C LEU A 133 1.80 -9.64 -5.22
N LEU A 134 2.35 -8.98 -4.19
CA LEU A 134 3.78 -9.05 -3.88
C LEU A 134 4.21 -10.47 -3.50
N GLU A 135 3.46 -11.15 -2.65
CA GLU A 135 3.72 -12.54 -2.27
C GLU A 135 3.68 -13.45 -3.51
N THR A 136 2.67 -13.29 -4.36
CA THR A 136 2.54 -14.05 -5.61
C THR A 136 3.73 -13.82 -6.54
N VAL A 137 4.12 -12.56 -6.77
CA VAL A 137 5.27 -12.22 -7.63
C VAL A 137 6.57 -12.78 -7.05
N MET A 138 6.79 -12.66 -5.74
CA MET A 138 7.97 -13.22 -5.07
C MET A 138 8.03 -14.74 -5.20
N TRP A 139 6.90 -15.45 -5.05
CA TRP A 139 6.82 -16.90 -5.27
C TRP A 139 7.20 -17.27 -6.72
N TRP A 140 6.71 -16.55 -7.71
CA TRP A 140 7.06 -16.78 -9.12
C TRP A 140 8.54 -16.53 -9.38
N VAL A 141 9.14 -15.49 -8.83
CA VAL A 141 10.59 -15.21 -8.95
C VAL A 141 11.42 -16.34 -8.33
N VAL A 142 11.06 -16.82 -7.14
CA VAL A 142 11.74 -17.94 -6.48
C VAL A 142 11.63 -19.21 -7.31
N TRP A 143 10.42 -19.54 -7.79
CA TRP A 143 10.18 -20.74 -8.61
C TRP A 143 10.95 -20.70 -9.94
N LEU A 144 10.93 -19.59 -10.64
CA LEU A 144 11.69 -19.40 -11.88
C LEU A 144 13.20 -19.53 -11.65
N SER A 145 13.69 -19.00 -10.53
CA SER A 145 15.12 -19.13 -10.16
C SER A 145 15.49 -20.59 -9.88
N LEU A 146 14.64 -21.33 -9.19
CA LEU A 146 14.86 -22.77 -8.89
C LEU A 146 14.81 -23.63 -10.15
N ILE A 147 13.88 -23.37 -11.08
CA ILE A 147 13.77 -24.11 -12.34
C ILE A 147 15.03 -23.88 -13.19
N HIS A 148 15.50 -22.62 -13.25
CA HIS A 148 16.71 -22.31 -14.05
C HIS A 148 17.99 -22.98 -13.50
N ILE A 149 18.05 -23.22 -12.18
CA ILE A 149 19.18 -23.93 -11.53
C ILE A 149 19.07 -25.46 -11.73
N SER A 150 17.85 -25.99 -11.86
CA SER A 150 17.61 -27.42 -11.95
C SER A 150 17.66 -28.00 -13.37
N GLU A 151 17.69 -27.16 -14.44
CA GLU A 151 17.89 -27.65 -15.80
C GLU A 151 19.33 -28.12 -15.98
N PRO A 152 19.60 -29.44 -15.99
CA PRO A 152 20.90 -29.93 -16.38
C PRO A 152 21.07 -29.65 -17.89
N THR A 153 22.00 -28.76 -18.22
CA THR A 153 22.46 -28.59 -19.60
C THR A 153 22.77 -29.96 -20.21
N ARG A 154 21.87 -30.45 -21.05
CA ARG A 154 22.14 -31.59 -21.94
C ARG A 154 23.11 -31.18 -23.04
#